data_7e08c6c9910aace7568c03770f9247bd
#
_entry.id   7e08c6c9910aace7568c03770f9247bd
#
_cell.length_a   1.000
_cell.length_b   1.000
_cell.length_c   1.000
_cell.angle_alpha   90.00
_cell.angle_beta   90.00
_cell.angle_gamma   90.00
#
_symmetry.space_group_name_H-M   'P 1'
#
loop_
_entity.id
_entity.type
_entity.pdbx_description
1 polymer ?
#
loop_
_entity_poly.entity_id
_entity_poly.type
_entity_poly.pdbx_seq_one_letter_code
_entity_poly.pdbx_strand_id
1 'polypeptide(L)'
;MSAAGEAVAAPGLAAERPAATAAPAMPLARRRRDGSRLGWVLAHVAYVVTIAFFGAPFLWLFTAAFDGKAQAYIRWPAAPTFDNFVYIFRQLDFARALGNSVFVATATMVLATITVCLAGYSLSRIAFGPKSALVYAVLVLQTMPLSATMVPIYGLARDLHLRNSYLGLILVHTAIELPFLVWLMKGFFDTVPRYLEEAAWLDGRSRLRAWFEILLPVARPGIGVVAGFAFLSAWAEVLMVIILVDDDSKMTVPLAFYQTYRTAGGYTEVRYELVAAMGVLYVLPVLALFFATRKLMVRGLIGTTRGL
;
A
#
# COMPACT_ATOMS: atom_id res chain seq x y z
N MET A 1 -33.40 56.76 -73.87
CA MET A 1 -33.48 55.41 -74.46
C MET A 1 -32.98 54.44 -73.35
N SER A 2 -33.90 54.05 -72.56
CA SER A 2 -34.72 52.82 -72.51
C SER A 2 -33.93 51.55 -72.61
N ALA A 3 -33.83 50.81 -71.52
CA ALA A 3 -34.11 49.38 -71.44
C ALA A 3 -34.15 48.93 -70.00
N ALA A 4 -35.28 48.42 -69.60
CA ALA A 4 -35.57 47.76 -68.39
C ALA A 4 -34.90 46.37 -68.39
N GLY A 5 -34.37 45.94 -67.24
CA GLY A 5 -33.92 44.59 -67.00
C GLY A 5 -34.68 43.97 -65.84
N GLU A 6 -35.51 42.99 -66.17
CA GLU A 6 -36.39 42.24 -65.29
C GLU A 6 -35.59 41.49 -64.21
N ALA A 7 -36.06 41.65 -63.00
CA ALA A 7 -35.59 40.78 -61.86
C ALA A 7 -36.34 39.44 -61.89
N VAL A 8 -35.65 38.39 -62.21
CA VAL A 8 -36.14 37.00 -62.10
C VAL A 8 -36.04 36.59 -60.64
N ALA A 9 -37.16 36.42 -59.97
CA ALA A 9 -37.26 35.82 -58.63
C ALA A 9 -37.00 34.32 -58.72
N ALA A 10 -35.97 33.82 -58.00
CA ALA A 10 -35.74 32.42 -57.83
C ALA A 10 -36.70 31.84 -56.78
N PRO A 11 -37.34 30.70 -57.03
CA PRO A 11 -38.21 30.02 -56.06
C PRO A 11 -37.41 29.44 -54.92
N GLY A 12 -37.84 29.72 -53.70
CA GLY A 12 -37.27 29.21 -52.47
C GLY A 12 -37.33 27.68 -52.37
N LEU A 13 -36.16 27.05 -52.31
CA LEU A 13 -36.03 25.68 -51.88
C LEU A 13 -36.09 25.68 -50.35
N ALA A 14 -37.30 25.46 -49.79
CA ALA A 14 -37.45 25.04 -48.41
C ALA A 14 -36.84 23.62 -48.27
N ALA A 15 -35.61 23.57 -47.77
CA ALA A 15 -34.99 22.32 -47.39
C ALA A 15 -35.75 21.73 -46.20
N GLU A 16 -36.64 20.80 -46.43
CA GLU A 16 -37.20 19.94 -45.40
C GLU A 16 -36.04 19.22 -44.70
N ARG A 17 -35.75 19.62 -43.45
CA ARG A 17 -34.88 18.85 -42.57
C ARG A 17 -35.57 17.50 -42.33
N PRO A 18 -34.94 16.38 -42.67
CA PRO A 18 -35.50 15.09 -42.32
C PRO A 18 -35.59 15.03 -40.78
N ALA A 19 -36.79 14.74 -40.27
CA ALA A 19 -37.02 14.50 -38.86
C ALA A 19 -36.03 13.39 -38.39
N ALA A 20 -35.17 13.75 -37.44
CA ALA A 20 -34.28 12.79 -36.80
C ALA A 20 -35.18 11.73 -36.15
N THR A 21 -35.29 10.59 -36.82
CA THR A 21 -35.89 9.39 -36.26
C THR A 21 -35.08 9.03 -35.01
N ALA A 22 -35.65 9.33 -33.84
CA ALA A 22 -35.09 8.90 -32.55
C ALA A 22 -34.94 7.41 -32.63
N ALA A 23 -33.69 6.94 -32.62
CA ALA A 23 -33.39 5.54 -32.50
C ALA A 23 -34.10 5.00 -31.25
N PRO A 24 -34.80 3.84 -31.34
CA PRO A 24 -35.47 3.27 -30.17
C PRO A 24 -34.42 3.07 -29.10
N ALA A 25 -34.63 3.70 -27.93
CA ALA A 25 -33.79 3.47 -26.75
C ALA A 25 -33.78 1.97 -26.46
N MET A 26 -32.65 1.32 -26.72
CA MET A 26 -32.45 -0.07 -26.31
C MET A 26 -32.75 -0.15 -24.81
N PRO A 27 -33.72 -0.95 -24.39
CA PRO A 27 -33.96 -1.15 -22.97
C PRO A 27 -32.66 -1.74 -22.40
N LEU A 28 -32.00 -0.96 -21.52
CA LEU A 28 -30.92 -1.51 -20.71
C LEU A 28 -31.50 -2.71 -20.00
N ALA A 29 -31.20 -3.90 -20.53
CA ALA A 29 -31.60 -5.14 -19.92
C ALA A 29 -31.04 -5.12 -18.51
N ARG A 30 -31.84 -4.73 -17.53
CA ARG A 30 -31.62 -5.00 -16.12
C ARG A 30 -31.44 -6.50 -16.02
N ARG A 31 -30.18 -6.91 -16.09
CA ARG A 31 -29.79 -8.28 -15.79
C ARG A 31 -30.22 -8.54 -14.33
N ARG A 32 -31.49 -8.95 -14.19
CA ARG A 32 -31.96 -9.53 -12.93
C ARG A 32 -30.99 -10.66 -12.63
N ARG A 33 -30.07 -10.41 -11.71
CA ARG A 33 -29.37 -11.49 -11.02
C ARG A 33 -30.43 -12.22 -10.20
N ASP A 34 -31.19 -13.10 -10.85
CA ASP A 34 -31.83 -14.20 -10.15
C ASP A 34 -30.71 -15.11 -9.67
N GLY A 35 -30.06 -14.66 -8.57
CA GLY A 35 -29.17 -15.50 -7.83
C GLY A 35 -30.02 -16.67 -7.34
N SER A 36 -29.84 -17.83 -7.99
CA SER A 36 -30.49 -19.05 -7.51
C SER A 36 -30.22 -19.17 -6.01
N ARG A 37 -31.19 -19.62 -5.21
CA ARG A 37 -31.00 -19.86 -3.77
C ARG A 37 -29.72 -20.66 -3.51
N LEU A 38 -29.39 -21.57 -4.42
CA LEU A 38 -28.14 -22.32 -4.41
C LEU A 38 -26.90 -21.42 -4.53
N GLY A 39 -26.89 -20.46 -5.46
CA GLY A 39 -25.76 -19.53 -5.62
C GLY A 39 -25.56 -18.65 -4.39
N TRP A 40 -26.66 -18.22 -3.75
CA TRP A 40 -26.61 -17.49 -2.50
C TRP A 40 -26.03 -18.35 -1.35
N VAL A 41 -26.50 -19.59 -1.20
CA VAL A 41 -26.00 -20.53 -0.18
C VAL A 41 -24.52 -20.85 -0.42
N LEU A 42 -24.12 -21.16 -1.65
CA LEU A 42 -22.71 -21.44 -1.99
C LEU A 42 -21.80 -20.25 -1.69
N ALA A 43 -22.24 -19.02 -1.97
CA ALA A 43 -21.49 -17.82 -1.64
C ALA A 43 -21.29 -17.68 -0.12
N HIS A 44 -22.34 -17.90 0.68
CA HIS A 44 -22.25 -17.80 2.14
C HIS A 44 -21.38 -18.92 2.74
N VAL A 45 -21.50 -20.14 2.23
CA VAL A 45 -20.62 -21.26 2.64
C VAL A 45 -19.16 -20.90 2.32
N ALA A 46 -18.87 -20.38 1.11
CA ALA A 46 -17.53 -19.95 0.74
C ALA A 46 -17.02 -18.84 1.68
N TYR A 47 -17.84 -17.85 2.03
CA TYR A 47 -17.45 -16.81 3.01
C TYR A 47 -17.17 -17.39 4.39
N VAL A 48 -18.01 -18.28 4.90
CA VAL A 48 -17.82 -18.90 6.22
C VAL A 48 -16.53 -19.73 6.24
N VAL A 49 -16.30 -20.55 5.21
CA VAL A 49 -15.07 -21.34 5.08
C VAL A 49 -13.83 -20.42 5.02
N THR A 50 -13.89 -19.36 4.23
CA THR A 50 -12.79 -18.39 4.13
C THR A 50 -12.53 -17.72 5.49
N ILE A 51 -13.56 -17.24 6.17
CA ILE A 51 -13.42 -16.62 7.50
C ILE A 51 -12.88 -17.62 8.52
N ALA A 52 -13.36 -18.86 8.53
CA ALA A 52 -12.88 -19.89 9.44
C ALA A 52 -11.41 -20.24 9.17
N PHE A 53 -11.05 -20.43 7.90
CA PHE A 53 -9.68 -20.78 7.50
C PHE A 53 -8.66 -19.68 7.85
N PHE A 54 -8.95 -18.42 7.48
CA PHE A 54 -8.06 -17.30 7.76
C PHE A 54 -8.19 -16.79 9.20
N GLY A 55 -9.32 -17.01 9.87
CA GLY A 55 -9.56 -16.61 11.25
C GLY A 55 -8.94 -17.56 12.29
N ALA A 56 -8.79 -18.84 11.96
CA ALA A 56 -8.28 -19.85 12.90
C ALA A 56 -6.89 -19.51 13.48
N PRO A 57 -5.89 -19.05 12.68
CA PRO A 57 -4.61 -18.63 13.24
C PRO A 57 -4.72 -17.46 14.24
N PHE A 58 -5.62 -16.50 13.96
CA PHE A 58 -5.84 -15.38 14.88
C PHE A 58 -6.56 -15.83 16.15
N LEU A 59 -7.50 -16.78 16.04
CA LEU A 59 -8.14 -17.35 17.21
C LEU A 59 -7.12 -18.04 18.12
N TRP A 60 -6.20 -18.82 17.54
CA TRP A 60 -5.09 -19.40 18.29
C TRP A 60 -4.23 -18.31 18.94
N LEU A 61 -3.85 -17.31 18.18
CA LEU A 61 -3.02 -16.21 18.65
C LEU A 61 -3.64 -15.53 19.88
N PHE A 62 -4.94 -15.21 19.81
CA PHE A 62 -5.65 -14.55 20.92
C PHE A 62 -5.80 -15.48 22.11
N THR A 63 -6.21 -16.74 21.93
CA THR A 63 -6.41 -17.67 23.06
C THR A 63 -5.07 -17.99 23.73
N ALA A 64 -4.02 -18.22 22.98
CA ALA A 64 -2.69 -18.54 23.50
C ALA A 64 -2.01 -17.33 24.20
N ALA A 65 -2.26 -16.10 23.73
CA ALA A 65 -1.71 -14.90 24.34
C ALA A 65 -2.17 -14.68 25.80
N PHE A 66 -3.35 -15.14 26.12
CA PHE A 66 -3.91 -15.04 27.47
C PHE A 66 -3.83 -16.34 28.27
N ASP A 67 -3.15 -17.37 27.78
CA ASP A 67 -2.92 -18.65 28.47
C ASP A 67 -1.50 -18.73 29.01
N GLY A 68 -1.32 -18.85 30.32
CA GLY A 68 0.00 -19.01 30.93
C GLY A 68 0.69 -20.37 30.64
N LYS A 69 -0.03 -21.30 29.97
CA LYS A 69 0.48 -22.63 29.57
C LYS A 69 0.06 -22.97 28.14
N ALA A 70 0.18 -22.00 27.22
CA ALA A 70 -0.23 -22.17 25.85
C ALA A 70 0.50 -23.33 25.15
N GLN A 71 -0.20 -23.92 24.19
CA GLN A 71 0.30 -25.03 23.36
C GLN A 71 0.19 -24.68 21.87
N ALA A 72 0.73 -25.52 21.02
CA ALA A 72 0.69 -25.33 19.56
C ALA A 72 -0.69 -25.50 18.94
N TYR A 73 -1.73 -25.79 19.72
CA TYR A 73 -3.10 -25.98 19.26
C TYR A 73 -4.07 -25.01 19.95
N ILE A 74 -5.22 -24.79 19.32
CA ILE A 74 -6.26 -23.90 19.86
C ILE A 74 -6.89 -24.56 21.09
N ARG A 75 -6.83 -23.86 22.22
CA ARG A 75 -7.58 -24.19 23.43
C ARG A 75 -8.02 -22.93 24.15
N TRP A 76 -9.09 -23.01 24.90
CA TRP A 76 -9.48 -21.95 25.80
C TRP A 76 -8.64 -21.96 27.06
N PRO A 77 -8.08 -20.83 27.50
CA PRO A 77 -7.31 -20.76 28.72
C PRO A 77 -8.18 -21.13 29.93
N ALA A 78 -7.73 -22.03 30.78
CA ALA A 78 -8.44 -22.40 32.00
C ALA A 78 -8.45 -21.25 33.02
N ALA A 79 -7.41 -20.43 33.04
CA ALA A 79 -7.27 -19.20 33.82
C ALA A 79 -6.62 -18.13 32.92
N PRO A 80 -7.44 -17.24 32.30
CA PRO A 80 -6.91 -16.14 31.49
C PRO A 80 -5.99 -15.22 32.33
N THR A 81 -4.81 -14.90 31.80
CA THR A 81 -3.83 -14.06 32.48
C THR A 81 -3.28 -12.98 31.54
N PHE A 82 -2.82 -11.86 32.10
CA PHE A 82 -2.06 -10.83 31.43
C PHE A 82 -0.55 -10.91 31.70
N ASP A 83 -0.09 -11.92 32.45
CA ASP A 83 1.29 -12.03 32.86
C ASP A 83 2.26 -12.12 31.66
N ASN A 84 1.83 -12.72 30.55
CA ASN A 84 2.61 -12.79 29.32
C ASN A 84 2.92 -11.39 28.78
N PHE A 85 1.95 -10.48 28.77
CA PHE A 85 2.12 -9.10 28.35
C PHE A 85 3.01 -8.33 29.34
N VAL A 86 2.77 -8.50 30.64
CA VAL A 86 3.61 -7.88 31.70
C VAL A 86 5.07 -8.32 31.54
N TYR A 87 5.31 -9.60 31.29
CA TYR A 87 6.64 -10.13 31.03
C TYR A 87 7.31 -9.46 29.82
N ILE A 88 6.59 -9.37 28.69
CA ILE A 88 7.09 -8.76 27.45
C ILE A 88 7.47 -7.29 27.68
N PHE A 89 6.64 -6.52 28.37
CA PHE A 89 6.93 -5.10 28.64
C PHE A 89 8.05 -4.88 29.64
N ARG A 90 8.19 -5.74 30.66
CA ARG A 90 9.19 -5.58 31.73
C ARG A 90 10.53 -6.21 31.42
N GLN A 91 10.53 -7.38 30.77
CA GLN A 91 11.75 -8.18 30.56
C GLN A 91 12.35 -8.01 29.17
N LEU A 92 11.53 -7.70 28.15
CA LEU A 92 11.97 -7.58 26.77
C LEU A 92 12.04 -6.13 26.27
N ASP A 93 11.82 -5.15 27.16
CA ASP A 93 11.82 -3.71 26.82
C ASP A 93 11.00 -3.39 25.57
N PHE A 94 9.83 -4.04 25.45
CA PHE A 94 8.97 -3.94 24.28
C PHE A 94 8.55 -2.51 23.94
N ALA A 95 8.37 -1.67 24.96
CA ALA A 95 7.99 -0.27 24.75
C ALA A 95 9.03 0.48 23.90
N ARG A 96 10.32 0.22 24.13
CA ARG A 96 11.42 0.78 23.34
C ARG A 96 11.43 0.21 21.93
N ALA A 97 11.31 -1.11 21.78
CA ALA A 97 11.25 -1.78 20.48
C ALA A 97 10.06 -1.26 19.63
N LEU A 98 8.89 -1.03 20.27
CA LEU A 98 7.71 -0.44 19.65
C LEU A 98 7.99 0.99 19.16
N GLY A 99 8.59 1.83 20.04
CA GLY A 99 8.99 3.19 19.68
C GLY A 99 9.96 3.22 18.50
N ASN A 100 10.97 2.36 18.51
CA ASN A 100 11.94 2.22 17.42
C ASN A 100 11.26 1.81 16.10
N SER A 101 10.38 0.80 16.15
CA SER A 101 9.66 0.35 14.95
C SER A 101 8.75 1.42 14.37
N VAL A 102 7.98 2.11 15.21
CA VAL A 102 7.11 3.22 14.77
C VAL A 102 7.94 4.34 14.17
N PHE A 103 9.07 4.70 14.80
CA PHE A 103 9.96 5.72 14.29
C PHE A 103 10.57 5.34 12.94
N VAL A 104 11.19 4.16 12.84
CA VAL A 104 11.84 3.69 11.60
C VAL A 104 10.82 3.53 10.48
N ALA A 105 9.69 2.87 10.73
CA ALA A 105 8.65 2.66 9.72
C ALA A 105 8.02 3.99 9.26
N THR A 106 7.77 4.93 10.16
CA THR A 106 7.21 6.25 9.81
C THR A 106 8.22 7.08 9.03
N ALA A 107 9.49 7.11 9.46
CA ALA A 107 10.53 7.85 8.75
C ALA A 107 10.78 7.27 7.35
N THR A 108 10.81 5.94 7.22
CA THR A 108 10.88 5.26 5.91
C THR A 108 9.67 5.60 5.05
N MET A 109 8.46 5.54 5.60
CA MET A 109 7.23 5.91 4.91
C MET A 109 7.31 7.32 4.34
N VAL A 110 7.73 8.30 5.14
CA VAL A 110 7.82 9.70 4.72
C VAL A 110 8.89 9.87 3.63
N LEU A 111 10.10 9.36 3.85
CA LEU A 111 11.21 9.46 2.90
C LEU A 111 10.89 8.76 1.57
N ALA A 112 10.39 7.52 1.63
CA ALA A 112 9.99 6.77 0.45
C ALA A 112 8.86 7.48 -0.32
N THR A 113 7.81 7.95 0.37
CA THR A 113 6.69 8.63 -0.27
C THR A 113 7.13 9.89 -1.00
N ILE A 114 7.96 10.73 -0.39
CA ILE A 114 8.50 11.94 -1.03
C ILE A 114 9.30 11.56 -2.28
N THR A 115 10.25 10.63 -2.15
CA THR A 115 11.12 10.19 -3.25
C THR A 115 10.30 9.59 -4.40
N VAL A 116 9.34 8.75 -4.06
CA VAL A 116 8.47 8.05 -5.01
C VAL A 116 7.53 9.01 -5.73
N CYS A 117 6.99 10.03 -5.06
CA CYS A 117 6.17 11.06 -5.70
C CYS A 117 6.99 11.86 -6.73
N LEU A 118 8.22 12.22 -6.41
CA LEU A 118 9.11 12.93 -7.34
C LEU A 118 9.52 12.06 -8.52
N ALA A 119 9.99 10.84 -8.26
CA ALA A 119 10.42 9.91 -9.28
C ALA A 119 9.27 9.44 -10.18
N GLY A 120 8.14 9.05 -9.58
CA GLY A 120 6.95 8.61 -10.29
C GLY A 120 6.36 9.71 -11.18
N TYR A 121 6.34 10.96 -10.71
CA TYR A 121 5.95 12.12 -11.51
C TYR A 121 6.87 12.29 -12.72
N SER A 122 8.17 12.30 -12.49
CA SER A 122 9.15 12.47 -13.57
C SER A 122 9.03 11.35 -14.61
N LEU A 123 8.89 10.11 -14.17
CA LEU A 123 8.66 8.97 -15.04
C LEU A 123 7.29 8.98 -15.72
N SER A 124 6.27 9.63 -15.17
CA SER A 124 4.96 9.76 -15.83
C SER A 124 4.97 10.84 -16.89
N ARG A 125 5.57 11.99 -16.62
CA ARG A 125 5.44 13.22 -17.45
C ARG A 125 6.56 13.44 -18.43
N ILE A 126 7.80 13.09 -18.08
CA ILE A 126 8.96 13.33 -18.94
C ILE A 126 9.09 12.18 -19.95
N ALA A 127 9.16 12.52 -21.23
CA ALA A 127 9.42 11.57 -22.29
C ALA A 127 10.94 11.49 -22.54
N PHE A 128 11.52 10.30 -22.40
CA PHE A 128 12.90 10.00 -22.80
C PHE A 128 12.98 8.56 -23.34
N GLY A 129 13.86 8.31 -24.30
CA GLY A 129 13.90 7.07 -25.06
C GLY A 129 13.91 5.79 -24.23
N PRO A 130 14.84 5.57 -23.28
CA PRO A 130 14.95 4.32 -22.53
C PRO A 130 14.01 4.20 -21.34
N LYS A 131 13.01 5.07 -21.19
CA LYS A 131 12.10 5.12 -20.03
C LYS A 131 11.47 3.77 -19.67
N SER A 132 10.88 3.09 -20.65
CA SER A 132 10.25 1.80 -20.40
C SER A 132 11.26 0.74 -19.98
N ALA A 133 12.42 0.70 -20.65
CA ALA A 133 13.51 -0.21 -20.30
C ALA A 133 14.01 0.04 -18.88
N LEU A 134 14.17 1.31 -18.46
CA LEU A 134 14.56 1.67 -17.10
C LEU A 134 13.55 1.17 -16.06
N VAL A 135 12.25 1.44 -16.27
CA VAL A 135 11.21 1.01 -15.34
C VAL A 135 11.18 -0.51 -15.19
N TYR A 136 11.26 -1.25 -16.31
CA TYR A 136 11.30 -2.72 -16.26
C TYR A 136 12.59 -3.25 -15.65
N ALA A 137 13.75 -2.67 -15.95
CA ALA A 137 15.03 -3.07 -15.37
C ALA A 137 15.01 -2.94 -13.83
N VAL A 138 14.47 -1.82 -13.33
CA VAL A 138 14.34 -1.55 -11.90
C VAL A 138 13.37 -2.56 -11.24
N LEU A 139 12.27 -2.93 -11.90
CA LEU A 139 11.36 -3.98 -11.39
C LEU A 139 12.00 -5.37 -11.41
N VAL A 140 12.80 -5.69 -12.42
CA VAL A 140 13.53 -6.97 -12.48
C VAL A 140 14.51 -7.09 -11.32
N LEU A 141 15.20 -6.01 -10.93
CA LEU A 141 16.09 -6.02 -9.76
C LEU A 141 15.35 -6.43 -8.48
N GLN A 142 14.05 -6.13 -8.35
CA GLN A 142 13.24 -6.51 -7.19
C GLN A 142 12.89 -7.99 -7.13
N THR A 143 13.10 -8.74 -8.21
CA THR A 143 12.93 -10.20 -8.18
C THR A 143 14.08 -10.93 -7.47
N MET A 144 15.18 -10.25 -7.20
CA MET A 144 16.29 -10.80 -6.44
C MET A 144 15.85 -11.04 -4.98
N PRO A 145 16.09 -12.25 -4.44
CA PRO A 145 15.75 -12.52 -3.06
C PRO A 145 16.53 -11.60 -2.12
N LEU A 146 15.83 -11.01 -1.14
CA LEU A 146 16.41 -10.07 -0.19
C LEU A 146 17.61 -10.68 0.55
N SER A 147 17.57 -11.99 0.84
CA SER A 147 18.67 -12.73 1.45
C SER A 147 19.95 -12.71 0.63
N ALA A 148 19.88 -12.67 -0.71
CA ALA A 148 21.05 -12.59 -1.57
C ALA A 148 21.71 -11.19 -1.53
N THR A 149 20.94 -10.16 -1.22
CA THR A 149 21.43 -8.77 -1.14
C THR A 149 21.94 -8.39 0.25
N MET A 150 21.74 -9.23 1.27
CA MET A 150 22.15 -8.96 2.65
C MET A 150 23.64 -8.66 2.78
N VAL A 151 24.51 -9.49 2.17
CA VAL A 151 25.98 -9.36 2.29
C VAL A 151 26.48 -8.05 1.64
N PRO A 152 26.13 -7.71 0.39
CA PRO A 152 26.54 -6.45 -0.21
C PRO A 152 25.96 -5.23 0.52
N ILE A 153 24.71 -5.29 1.01
CA ILE A 153 24.10 -4.18 1.78
C ILE A 153 24.85 -3.99 3.11
N TYR A 154 25.17 -5.06 3.81
CA TYR A 154 25.96 -5.00 5.04
C TYR A 154 27.35 -4.36 4.78
N GLY A 155 28.05 -4.78 3.71
CA GLY A 155 29.34 -4.21 3.32
C GLY A 155 29.22 -2.70 3.07
N LEU A 156 28.25 -2.29 2.27
CA LEU A 156 27.99 -0.88 1.97
C LEU A 156 27.64 -0.08 3.24
N ALA A 157 26.77 -0.61 4.10
CA ALA A 157 26.40 0.06 5.36
C ALA A 157 27.60 0.20 6.31
N ARG A 158 28.51 -0.79 6.35
CA ARG A 158 29.76 -0.72 7.11
C ARG A 158 30.66 0.41 6.58
N ASP A 159 30.90 0.43 5.28
CA ASP A 159 31.82 1.36 4.64
C ASP A 159 31.31 2.81 4.70
N LEU A 160 30.00 3.00 4.73
CA LEU A 160 29.34 4.30 4.93
C LEU A 160 29.09 4.67 6.40
N HIS A 161 29.57 3.86 7.36
CA HIS A 161 29.34 4.05 8.80
C HIS A 161 27.85 4.15 9.19
N LEU A 162 26.98 3.43 8.46
CA LEU A 162 25.53 3.41 8.67
C LEU A 162 25.06 2.20 9.49
N ARG A 163 25.97 1.29 9.87
CA ARG A 163 25.62 0.20 10.77
C ARG A 163 25.21 0.71 12.15
N ASN A 164 24.38 -0.04 12.80
CA ASN A 164 23.88 0.24 14.13
C ASN A 164 23.28 1.65 14.28
N SER A 165 22.56 2.11 13.24
CA SER A 165 21.95 3.44 13.21
C SER A 165 20.53 3.40 12.63
N TYR A 166 19.65 4.24 13.17
CA TYR A 166 18.31 4.42 12.60
C TYR A 166 18.35 4.95 11.17
N LEU A 167 19.31 5.84 10.88
CA LEU A 167 19.48 6.37 9.52
C LEU A 167 19.81 5.26 8.54
N GLY A 168 20.71 4.35 8.89
CA GLY A 168 21.03 3.18 8.08
C GLY A 168 19.81 2.32 7.78
N LEU A 169 19.00 2.00 8.80
CA LEU A 169 17.76 1.25 8.62
C LEU A 169 16.78 1.98 7.69
N ILE A 170 16.53 3.26 7.93
CA ILE A 170 15.61 4.08 7.13
C ILE A 170 16.03 4.13 5.66
N LEU A 171 17.33 4.37 5.39
CA LEU A 171 17.84 4.44 4.03
C LEU A 171 17.76 3.09 3.32
N VAL A 172 18.14 2.01 4.00
CA VAL A 172 18.10 0.66 3.42
C VAL A 172 16.66 0.22 3.13
N HIS A 173 15.73 0.40 4.08
CA HIS A 173 14.33 0.09 3.84
C HIS A 173 13.74 0.93 2.70
N THR A 174 14.05 2.24 2.68
CA THR A 174 13.63 3.10 1.57
C THR A 174 14.15 2.58 0.24
N ALA A 175 15.46 2.29 0.13
CA ALA A 175 16.07 1.85 -1.12
C ALA A 175 15.49 0.53 -1.65
N ILE A 176 15.20 -0.43 -0.77
CA ILE A 176 14.61 -1.72 -1.14
C ILE A 176 13.20 -1.54 -1.73
N GLU A 177 12.40 -0.63 -1.19
CA GLU A 177 11.00 -0.45 -1.60
C GLU A 177 10.84 0.47 -2.82
N LEU A 178 11.82 1.36 -3.08
CA LEU A 178 11.73 2.35 -4.16
C LEU A 178 11.33 1.77 -5.53
N PRO A 179 11.89 0.65 -6.01
CA PRO A 179 11.58 0.12 -7.33
C PRO A 179 10.09 -0.12 -7.55
N PHE A 180 9.46 -0.83 -6.64
CA PHE A 180 8.04 -1.16 -6.70
C PHE A 180 7.16 0.07 -6.50
N LEU A 181 7.46 0.87 -5.48
CA LEU A 181 6.65 2.03 -5.15
C LEU A 181 6.69 3.13 -6.22
N VAL A 182 7.84 3.32 -6.87
CA VAL A 182 7.97 4.27 -8.00
C VAL A 182 7.13 3.81 -9.19
N TRP A 183 7.17 2.52 -9.52
CA TRP A 183 6.33 1.96 -10.57
C TRP A 183 4.84 2.13 -10.25
N LEU A 184 4.44 1.82 -9.02
CA LEU A 184 3.08 1.96 -8.55
C LEU A 184 2.59 3.41 -8.64
N MET A 185 3.39 4.36 -8.13
CA MET A 185 3.03 5.79 -8.14
C MET A 185 3.01 6.38 -9.55
N LYS A 186 3.95 5.93 -10.42
CA LYS A 186 3.90 6.27 -11.85
C LYS A 186 2.55 5.85 -12.45
N GLY A 187 2.08 4.63 -12.16
CA GLY A 187 0.78 4.14 -12.61
C GLY A 187 -0.37 5.06 -12.16
N PHE A 188 -0.35 5.54 -10.91
CA PHE A 188 -1.34 6.51 -10.44
C PHE A 188 -1.25 7.85 -11.19
N PHE A 189 -0.06 8.40 -11.39
CA PHE A 189 0.10 9.64 -12.15
C PHE A 189 -0.31 9.50 -13.61
N ASP A 190 -0.11 8.34 -14.22
CA ASP A 190 -0.52 8.08 -15.60
C ASP A 190 -2.06 8.14 -15.78
N THR A 191 -2.83 7.87 -14.72
CA THR A 191 -4.30 7.98 -14.75
C THR A 191 -4.80 9.44 -14.68
N VAL A 192 -3.96 10.38 -14.24
CA VAL A 192 -4.32 11.79 -14.12
C VAL A 192 -4.16 12.48 -15.48
N PRO A 193 -5.24 13.05 -16.06
CA PRO A 193 -5.18 13.70 -17.36
C PRO A 193 -4.21 14.89 -17.38
N ARG A 194 -3.40 14.98 -18.44
CA ARG A 194 -2.38 16.03 -18.59
C ARG A 194 -2.96 17.43 -18.72
N TYR A 195 -4.15 17.56 -19.31
CA TYR A 195 -4.80 18.85 -19.50
C TYR A 195 -5.01 19.63 -18.19
N LEU A 196 -5.08 18.96 -17.03
CA LEU A 196 -5.19 19.61 -15.73
C LEU A 196 -3.94 20.44 -15.39
N GLU A 197 -2.77 19.91 -15.75
CA GLU A 197 -1.50 20.62 -15.56
C GLU A 197 -1.32 21.70 -16.60
N GLU A 198 -1.70 21.43 -17.86
CA GLU A 198 -1.62 22.36 -18.98
C GLU A 198 -2.51 23.60 -18.74
N ALA A 199 -3.74 23.39 -18.27
CA ALA A 199 -4.63 24.50 -17.90
C ALA A 199 -4.02 25.38 -16.79
N ALA A 200 -3.40 24.78 -15.78
CA ALA A 200 -2.71 25.53 -14.73
C ALA A 200 -1.53 26.35 -15.24
N TRP A 201 -0.81 25.84 -16.22
CA TRP A 201 0.29 26.58 -16.86
C TRP A 201 -0.22 27.76 -17.68
N LEU A 202 -1.35 27.59 -18.37
CA LEU A 202 -2.03 28.69 -19.08
C LEU A 202 -2.52 29.78 -18.12
N ASP A 203 -2.93 29.41 -16.90
CA ASP A 203 -3.27 30.35 -15.82
C ASP A 203 -2.03 31.02 -15.17
N GLY A 204 -0.83 30.80 -15.71
CA GLY A 204 0.41 31.41 -15.24
C GLY A 204 1.06 30.70 -14.04
N ARG A 205 0.61 29.50 -13.66
CA ARG A 205 1.25 28.72 -12.59
C ARG A 205 2.54 28.06 -13.09
N SER A 206 3.57 28.06 -12.24
CA SER A 206 4.79 27.30 -12.53
C SER A 206 4.51 25.78 -12.46
N ARG A 207 5.35 24.97 -13.12
CA ARG A 207 5.25 23.49 -13.09
C ARG A 207 5.22 22.92 -11.66
N LEU A 208 6.08 23.42 -10.79
CA LEU A 208 6.15 23.00 -9.41
C LEU A 208 4.86 23.36 -8.65
N ARG A 209 4.31 24.56 -8.90
CA ARG A 209 3.06 24.99 -8.25
C ARG A 209 1.88 24.15 -8.74
N ALA A 210 1.78 23.86 -10.03
CA ALA A 210 0.76 22.97 -10.59
C ALA A 210 0.87 21.54 -10.00
N TRP A 211 2.10 21.05 -9.79
CA TRP A 211 2.34 19.76 -9.14
C TRP A 211 1.80 19.72 -7.71
N PHE A 212 2.11 20.74 -6.86
CA PHE A 212 1.66 20.78 -5.47
C PHE A 212 0.15 21.07 -5.34
N GLU A 213 -0.40 22.01 -6.13
CA GLU A 213 -1.77 22.49 -5.95
C GLU A 213 -2.81 21.65 -6.68
N ILE A 214 -2.42 20.94 -7.74
CA ILE A 214 -3.36 20.19 -8.57
C ILE A 214 -3.04 18.70 -8.55
N LEU A 215 -1.83 18.31 -8.95
CA LEU A 215 -1.53 16.92 -9.20
C LEU A 215 -1.48 16.08 -7.90
N LEU A 216 -0.77 16.55 -6.87
CA LEU A 216 -0.70 15.85 -5.59
C LEU A 216 -2.07 15.70 -4.91
N PRO A 217 -2.92 16.73 -4.85
CA PRO A 217 -4.29 16.58 -4.35
C PRO A 217 -5.14 15.55 -5.10
N VAL A 218 -5.03 15.50 -6.43
CA VAL A 218 -5.74 14.51 -7.26
C VAL A 218 -5.17 13.10 -7.02
N ALA A 219 -3.86 12.98 -6.87
CA ALA A 219 -3.17 11.71 -6.63
C ALA A 219 -3.19 11.25 -5.16
N ARG A 220 -3.85 11.99 -4.23
CA ARG A 220 -3.92 11.61 -2.80
C ARG A 220 -4.24 10.15 -2.52
N PRO A 221 -5.19 9.49 -3.24
CA PRO A 221 -5.45 8.08 -3.01
C PRO A 221 -4.24 7.21 -3.31
N GLY A 222 -3.52 7.48 -4.40
CA GLY A 222 -2.28 6.78 -4.77
C GLY A 222 -1.16 7.01 -3.76
N ILE A 223 -1.01 8.26 -3.28
CA ILE A 223 -0.04 8.60 -2.25
C ILE A 223 -0.32 7.83 -0.96
N GLY A 224 -1.60 7.73 -0.56
CA GLY A 224 -2.00 6.96 0.62
C GLY A 224 -1.68 5.47 0.49
N VAL A 225 -1.86 4.89 -0.69
CA VAL A 225 -1.50 3.49 -0.97
C VAL A 225 0.02 3.29 -0.87
N VAL A 226 0.80 4.13 -1.53
CA VAL A 226 2.28 4.08 -1.50
C VAL A 226 2.82 4.25 -0.08
N ALA A 227 2.31 5.23 0.67
CA ALA A 227 2.69 5.46 2.05
C ALA A 227 2.35 4.24 2.95
N GLY A 228 1.17 3.66 2.76
CA GLY A 228 0.77 2.44 3.48
C GLY A 228 1.69 1.26 3.20
N PHE A 229 2.04 1.02 1.95
CA PHE A 229 3.00 -0.02 1.59
C PHE A 229 4.38 0.23 2.19
N ALA A 230 4.92 1.44 2.06
CA ALA A 230 6.23 1.79 2.63
C ALA A 230 6.28 1.58 4.15
N PHE A 231 5.21 1.95 4.86
CA PHE A 231 5.12 1.71 6.30
C PHE A 231 5.08 0.22 6.62
N LEU A 232 4.19 -0.54 5.96
CA LEU A 232 4.00 -1.96 6.24
C LEU A 232 5.24 -2.79 5.94
N SER A 233 5.93 -2.49 4.84
CA SER A 233 7.20 -3.15 4.49
C SER A 233 8.26 -2.90 5.53
N ALA A 234 8.50 -1.65 5.91
CA ALA A 234 9.49 -1.32 6.94
C ALA A 234 9.09 -1.85 8.33
N TRP A 235 7.77 -1.89 8.63
CA TRP A 235 7.26 -2.50 9.86
C TRP A 235 7.52 -4.00 9.94
N ALA A 236 7.37 -4.72 8.83
CA ALA A 236 7.45 -6.18 8.81
C ALA A 236 8.87 -6.74 8.57
N GLU A 237 9.80 -5.88 8.16
CA GLU A 237 11.13 -6.29 7.75
C GLU A 237 12.00 -6.64 8.97
N VAL A 238 12.59 -7.81 8.97
CA VAL A 238 13.43 -8.31 10.06
C VAL A 238 14.87 -8.61 9.62
N LEU A 239 15.07 -9.02 8.36
CA LEU A 239 16.37 -9.51 7.89
C LEU A 239 17.43 -8.41 7.88
N MET A 240 17.08 -7.21 7.41
CA MET A 240 18.00 -6.08 7.41
C MET A 240 18.27 -5.56 8.82
N VAL A 241 17.26 -5.64 9.71
CA VAL A 241 17.46 -5.27 11.11
C VAL A 241 18.46 -6.23 11.78
N ILE A 242 18.35 -7.54 11.54
CA ILE A 242 19.28 -8.55 12.09
C ILE A 242 20.74 -8.26 11.71
N ILE A 243 20.99 -7.83 10.47
CA ILE A 243 22.37 -7.62 9.99
C ILE A 243 22.92 -6.22 10.27
N LEU A 244 22.05 -5.23 10.43
CA LEU A 244 22.47 -3.83 10.57
C LEU A 244 22.48 -3.33 12.02
N VAL A 245 21.76 -3.98 12.93
CA VAL A 245 21.60 -3.55 14.34
C VAL A 245 22.26 -4.55 15.27
N ASP A 246 23.25 -4.08 15.99
CA ASP A 246 23.97 -4.86 17.02
C ASP A 246 23.56 -4.45 18.45
N ASP A 247 22.96 -3.26 18.61
CA ASP A 247 22.62 -2.66 19.89
C ASP A 247 21.14 -2.93 20.25
N ASP A 248 20.90 -3.63 21.34
CA ASP A 248 19.56 -3.95 21.81
C ASP A 248 18.68 -2.71 22.02
N SER A 249 19.29 -1.56 22.31
CA SER A 249 18.54 -0.30 22.45
C SER A 249 17.88 0.16 21.16
N LYS A 250 18.34 -0.29 20.00
CA LYS A 250 17.83 0.02 18.66
C LYS A 250 16.99 -1.09 18.03
N MET A 251 16.75 -2.16 18.80
CA MET A 251 15.93 -3.28 18.38
C MET A 251 14.53 -2.82 17.95
N THR A 252 14.03 -3.40 16.87
CA THR A 252 12.66 -3.22 16.38
C THR A 252 11.76 -4.37 16.82
N VAL A 253 10.43 -4.17 16.75
CA VAL A 253 9.45 -5.22 17.13
C VAL A 253 9.64 -6.53 16.37
N PRO A 254 9.85 -6.55 15.03
CA PRO A 254 10.13 -7.79 14.31
C PRO A 254 11.36 -8.54 14.85
N LEU A 255 12.42 -7.80 15.18
CA LEU A 255 13.64 -8.41 15.75
C LEU A 255 13.38 -8.91 17.18
N ALA A 256 12.68 -8.13 18.01
CA ALA A 256 12.30 -8.55 19.37
C ALA A 256 11.42 -9.81 19.33
N PHE A 257 10.47 -9.88 18.38
CA PHE A 257 9.64 -11.06 18.15
C PHE A 257 10.49 -12.28 17.74
N TYR A 258 11.40 -12.09 16.80
CA TYR A 258 12.32 -13.15 16.35
C TYR A 258 13.22 -13.67 17.49
N GLN A 259 13.75 -12.75 18.32
CA GLN A 259 14.56 -13.13 19.48
C GLN A 259 13.72 -13.84 20.54
N THR A 260 12.48 -13.40 20.80
CA THR A 260 11.57 -14.09 21.73
C THR A 260 11.31 -15.53 21.29
N TYR A 261 11.08 -15.74 19.99
CA TYR A 261 10.93 -17.08 19.43
C TYR A 261 12.19 -17.93 19.63
N ARG A 262 13.38 -17.38 19.37
CA ARG A 262 14.66 -18.09 19.53
C ARG A 262 14.98 -18.39 21.00
N THR A 263 14.78 -17.43 21.89
CA THR A 263 15.13 -17.56 23.31
C THR A 263 14.12 -18.44 24.04
N ALA A 264 12.84 -18.33 23.69
CA ALA A 264 11.80 -19.19 24.24
C ALA A 264 11.88 -20.62 23.71
N GLY A 265 12.52 -20.80 22.54
CA GLY A 265 12.75 -22.10 21.91
C GLY A 265 14.15 -22.67 22.11
N GLY A 266 14.90 -22.21 23.11
CA GLY A 266 16.24 -22.78 23.42
C GLY A 266 16.15 -24.28 23.44
N TYR A 267 16.54 -24.96 22.41
CA TYR A 267 16.60 -26.37 21.99
C TYR A 267 15.65 -27.40 22.69
N THR A 268 14.83 -26.99 23.68
CA THR A 268 13.99 -27.87 24.49
C THR A 268 12.51 -27.44 24.60
N GLU A 269 12.13 -26.18 24.57
CA GLU A 269 10.70 -25.81 24.73
C GLU A 269 10.37 -24.42 24.19
N VAL A 270 9.43 -24.34 23.22
CA VAL A 270 8.91 -23.08 22.71
C VAL A 270 7.87 -22.53 23.68
N ARG A 271 8.05 -21.31 24.16
CA ARG A 271 7.08 -20.63 25.02
C ARG A 271 5.97 -19.98 24.16
N TYR A 272 5.02 -20.80 23.76
CA TYR A 272 3.91 -20.39 22.86
C TYR A 272 3.10 -19.22 23.40
N GLU A 273 2.97 -19.09 24.72
CA GLU A 273 2.28 -17.98 25.37
C GLU A 273 2.96 -16.64 25.10
N LEU A 274 4.28 -16.56 25.12
CA LEU A 274 5.02 -15.33 24.82
C LEU A 274 5.02 -15.02 23.33
N VAL A 275 5.20 -16.03 22.49
CA VAL A 275 5.12 -15.89 21.02
C VAL A 275 3.76 -15.36 20.61
N ALA A 276 2.69 -15.89 21.20
CA ALA A 276 1.33 -15.45 20.91
C ALA A 276 1.06 -14.02 21.41
N ALA A 277 1.46 -13.70 22.65
CA ALA A 277 1.28 -12.35 23.20
C ALA A 277 2.07 -11.29 22.41
N MET A 278 3.32 -11.62 22.02
CA MET A 278 4.12 -10.75 21.14
C MET A 278 3.46 -10.60 19.78
N GLY A 279 2.90 -11.68 19.20
CA GLY A 279 2.17 -11.63 17.93
C GLY A 279 0.95 -10.73 17.99
N VAL A 280 0.18 -10.75 19.08
CA VAL A 280 -0.94 -9.80 19.30
C VAL A 280 -0.42 -8.36 19.27
N LEU A 281 0.64 -8.07 20.04
CA LEU A 281 1.23 -6.73 20.10
C LEU A 281 1.79 -6.28 18.75
N TYR A 282 2.37 -7.20 17.99
CA TYR A 282 2.90 -6.93 16.64
C TYR A 282 1.82 -6.55 15.64
N VAL A 283 0.64 -7.17 15.72
CA VAL A 283 -0.47 -6.92 14.77
C VAL A 283 -1.22 -5.63 15.08
N LEU A 284 -1.25 -5.17 16.34
CA LEU A 284 -2.04 -3.99 16.73
C LEU A 284 -1.73 -2.71 15.93
N PRO A 285 -0.47 -2.28 15.71
CA PRO A 285 -0.18 -1.09 14.91
C PRO A 285 -0.60 -1.23 13.44
N VAL A 286 -0.50 -2.44 12.88
CA VAL A 286 -0.95 -2.74 11.52
C VAL A 286 -2.46 -2.57 11.40
N LEU A 287 -3.23 -3.10 12.37
CA LEU A 287 -4.67 -2.90 12.43
C LEU A 287 -5.04 -1.42 12.61
N ALA A 288 -4.33 -0.71 13.48
CA ALA A 288 -4.55 0.74 13.68
C ALA A 288 -4.34 1.51 12.36
N LEU A 289 -3.25 1.23 11.64
CA LEU A 289 -2.98 1.82 10.33
C LEU A 289 -4.08 1.48 9.31
N PHE A 290 -4.51 0.21 9.25
CA PHE A 290 -5.59 -0.22 8.37
C PHE A 290 -6.88 0.56 8.64
N PHE A 291 -7.30 0.66 9.90
CA PHE A 291 -8.51 1.40 10.26
C PHE A 291 -8.39 2.90 9.98
N ALA A 292 -7.21 3.48 10.13
CA ALA A 292 -6.94 4.88 9.79
C ALA A 292 -7.02 5.14 8.27
N THR A 293 -6.48 4.22 7.46
CA THR A 293 -6.31 4.42 6.01
C THR A 293 -7.45 3.85 5.16
N ARG A 294 -8.29 2.94 5.69
CA ARG A 294 -9.35 2.24 4.94
C ARG A 294 -10.28 3.14 4.14
N LYS A 295 -10.63 4.32 4.69
CA LYS A 295 -11.52 5.28 3.99
C LYS A 295 -10.84 5.93 2.77
N LEU A 296 -9.53 6.14 2.82
CA LEU A 296 -8.75 6.68 1.69
C LEU A 296 -8.62 5.63 0.59
N MET A 297 -8.32 4.37 0.96
CA MET A 297 -8.18 3.26 0.02
C MET A 297 -9.49 2.95 -0.72
N VAL A 298 -10.63 2.89 -0.01
CA VAL A 298 -11.93 2.62 -0.63
C VAL A 298 -12.36 3.73 -1.59
N ARG A 299 -12.12 5.01 -1.25
CA ARG A 299 -12.45 6.13 -2.15
C ARG A 299 -11.60 6.13 -3.42
N GLY A 300 -10.34 5.71 -3.34
CA GLY A 300 -9.47 5.57 -4.50
C GLY A 300 -9.94 4.48 -5.49
N LEU A 301 -10.43 3.34 -4.98
CA LEU A 301 -10.94 2.25 -5.80
C LEU A 301 -12.29 2.57 -6.47
N ILE A 302 -13.20 3.28 -5.78
CA ILE A 302 -14.52 3.61 -6.32
C ILE A 302 -14.45 4.78 -7.32
N GLY A 303 -13.50 5.71 -7.16
CA GLY A 303 -13.30 6.84 -8.06
C GLY A 303 -12.89 6.43 -9.48
N THR A 304 -12.14 5.34 -9.62
CA THR A 304 -11.70 4.80 -10.92
C THR A 304 -12.80 4.06 -11.67
N THR A 305 -13.84 3.55 -11.00
CA THR A 305 -14.94 2.81 -11.65
C THR A 305 -16.10 3.69 -12.13
N ARG A 306 -16.13 4.98 -11.79
CA ARG A 306 -17.17 5.92 -12.27
C ARG A 306 -16.73 6.76 -13.48
N GLY A 307 -15.54 6.55 -13.99
CA GLY A 307 -14.98 7.24 -15.16
C GLY A 307 -14.88 6.39 -16.42
N LEU A 308 -15.55 5.21 -16.48
CA LEU A 308 -15.69 4.37 -17.68
C LEU A 308 -17.13 4.31 -18.13
#